data_085e7a1e517861a7dfdf9d566ac4a7f7
#
_entry.id   085e7a1e517861a7dfdf9d566ac4a7f7
#
_cell.length_a   1.000
_cell.length_b   1.000
_cell.length_c   1.000
_cell.angle_alpha   90.00
_cell.angle_beta   90.00
_cell.angle_gamma   90.00
#
_symmetry.space_group_name_H-M   'P 1'
#
loop_
_entity.id
_entity.type
_entity.pdbx_description
1 polymer ?
#
loop_
_entity_poly.entity_id
_entity_poly.type
_entity_poly.pdbx_seq_one_letter_code
_entity_poly.pdbx_strand_id
1 'polypeptide(L)'
;MRKIENFAQISDLLNAQLKRGVITNNFLRGDDYTREIANGLYIHEAGGALLLFRERGDHLVMTFYLHPNAVLSLPETDRPVVTELSCRAKDADAMANAAEQFCALGFREVLRRTRRTRKPEAFPVETTAVPAKPEDFEDISRFLSEHFSALTGCLPTADDLRENLA
;
A
#
# COMPACT_ATOMS: atom_id res chain seq x y z
N MET A 1 16.31 -2.73 -8.84
CA MET A 1 15.15 -1.82 -8.99
C MET A 1 15.48 -0.70 -9.98
N ARG A 2 14.48 -0.21 -10.73
CA ARG A 2 14.60 0.95 -11.62
C ARG A 2 13.74 2.09 -11.05
N LYS A 3 14.34 3.27 -10.85
CA LYS A 3 13.63 4.48 -10.40
C LYS A 3 12.74 4.99 -11.53
N ILE A 4 11.57 5.50 -11.17
CA ILE A 4 10.62 6.13 -12.08
C ILE A 4 10.68 7.64 -11.88
N GLU A 5 10.85 8.36 -12.98
CA GLU A 5 10.97 9.82 -12.98
C GLU A 5 9.69 10.52 -13.50
N ASN A 6 8.87 9.82 -14.27
CA ASN A 6 7.60 10.32 -14.76
C ASN A 6 6.63 9.18 -15.08
N PHE A 7 5.34 9.50 -15.14
CA PHE A 7 4.28 8.52 -15.33
C PHE A 7 4.34 7.79 -16.68
N ALA A 8 4.84 8.45 -17.74
CA ALA A 8 4.94 7.82 -19.05
C ALA A 8 5.86 6.58 -19.06
N GLN A 9 6.83 6.51 -18.14
CA GLN A 9 7.73 5.35 -18.00
C GLN A 9 7.04 4.07 -17.50
N ILE A 10 5.87 4.18 -16.87
CA ILE A 10 5.17 3.04 -16.29
C ILE A 10 3.74 2.87 -16.78
N SER A 11 3.16 3.84 -17.50
CA SER A 11 1.76 3.79 -17.94
C SER A 11 1.43 2.52 -18.72
N ASP A 12 2.27 2.15 -19.68
CA ASP A 12 2.06 0.96 -20.50
C ASP A 12 2.23 -0.33 -19.68
N LEU A 13 3.19 -0.36 -18.75
CA LEU A 13 3.39 -1.48 -17.83
C LEU A 13 2.16 -1.68 -16.94
N LEU A 14 1.61 -0.61 -16.38
CA LEU A 14 0.40 -0.68 -15.55
C LEU A 14 -0.81 -1.14 -16.37
N ASN A 15 -0.99 -0.59 -17.58
CA ASN A 15 -2.06 -1.00 -18.47
C ASN A 15 -1.94 -2.49 -18.86
N ALA A 16 -0.72 -2.98 -19.05
CA ALA A 16 -0.47 -4.39 -19.33
C ALA A 16 -0.85 -5.32 -18.17
N GLN A 17 -0.95 -4.81 -16.93
CA GLN A 17 -1.38 -5.57 -15.76
C GLN A 17 -2.90 -5.72 -15.63
N LEU A 18 -3.70 -4.93 -16.39
CA LEU A 18 -5.17 -4.97 -16.34
C LEU A 18 -5.72 -6.19 -17.07
N LYS A 19 -5.28 -7.39 -16.67
CA LYS A 19 -5.67 -8.66 -17.26
C LYS A 19 -6.46 -9.51 -16.25
N ARG A 20 -7.31 -10.39 -16.78
CA ARG A 20 -8.06 -11.33 -15.97
C ARG A 20 -7.12 -12.26 -15.20
N GLY A 21 -7.37 -12.44 -13.92
CA GLY A 21 -6.60 -13.34 -13.05
C GLY A 21 -5.33 -12.74 -12.44
N VAL A 22 -5.02 -11.49 -12.73
CA VAL A 22 -3.93 -10.78 -12.04
C VAL A 22 -4.38 -10.45 -10.62
N ILE A 23 -3.52 -10.78 -9.66
CA ILE A 23 -3.70 -10.44 -8.25
C ILE A 23 -2.90 -9.17 -7.98
N THR A 24 -3.50 -8.22 -7.30
CA THR A 24 -2.84 -6.97 -6.95
C THR A 24 -3.34 -6.40 -5.63
N ASN A 25 -2.45 -5.73 -4.91
CA ASN A 25 -2.76 -4.84 -3.79
C ASN A 25 -2.52 -3.37 -4.16
N ASN A 26 -2.30 -3.08 -5.44
CA ASN A 26 -2.07 -1.72 -5.89
C ASN A 26 -3.40 -1.04 -6.23
N PHE A 27 -3.73 0.04 -5.51
CA PHE A 27 -4.95 0.83 -5.67
C PHE A 27 -4.65 2.28 -6.06
N LEU A 28 -3.38 2.61 -6.39
CA LEU A 28 -2.99 3.94 -6.84
C LEU A 28 -3.71 4.30 -8.14
N ARG A 29 -4.12 5.55 -8.24
CA ARG A 29 -4.74 6.15 -9.42
C ARG A 29 -3.79 7.15 -10.07
N GLY A 30 -4.15 7.68 -11.24
CA GLY A 30 -3.29 8.56 -12.02
C GLY A 30 -2.58 9.66 -11.23
N ASP A 31 -3.34 10.44 -10.46
CA ASP A 31 -2.80 11.56 -9.67
C ASP A 31 -1.90 11.10 -8.51
N ASP A 32 -2.21 9.94 -7.91
CA ASP A 32 -1.38 9.35 -6.86
C ASP A 32 0.02 9.04 -7.36
N TYR A 33 0.17 8.59 -8.61
CA TYR A 33 1.47 8.28 -9.18
C TYR A 33 2.37 9.49 -9.29
N THR A 34 1.83 10.66 -9.61
CA THR A 34 2.63 11.91 -9.68
C THR A 34 3.28 12.20 -8.33
N ARG A 35 2.52 12.08 -7.24
CA ARG A 35 3.03 12.27 -5.88
C ARG A 35 4.04 11.19 -5.49
N GLU A 36 3.74 9.92 -5.75
CA GLU A 36 4.64 8.82 -5.40
C GLU A 36 5.94 8.83 -6.19
N ILE A 37 5.92 9.26 -7.45
CA ILE A 37 7.12 9.45 -8.26
C ILE A 37 8.01 10.55 -7.67
N ALA A 38 7.43 11.68 -7.26
CA ALA A 38 8.16 12.76 -6.61
C ALA A 38 8.82 12.30 -5.29
N ASN A 39 8.16 11.40 -4.56
CA ASN A 39 8.63 10.86 -3.28
C ASN A 39 9.55 9.63 -3.41
N GLY A 40 9.84 9.17 -4.60
CA GLY A 40 10.70 8.00 -4.83
C GLY A 40 9.91 6.72 -5.10
N LEU A 41 9.50 6.55 -6.34
CA LEU A 41 8.88 5.32 -6.85
C LEU A 41 9.91 4.50 -7.64
N TYR A 42 9.99 3.21 -7.34
CA TYR A 42 10.83 2.25 -8.06
C TYR A 42 9.99 1.08 -8.54
N ILE A 43 10.42 0.45 -9.62
CA ILE A 43 9.82 -0.79 -10.12
C ILE A 43 10.83 -1.92 -10.25
N HIS A 44 10.32 -3.12 -10.16
CA HIS A 44 11.02 -4.36 -10.48
C HIS A 44 10.08 -5.31 -11.21
N GLU A 45 10.54 -5.82 -12.36
CA GLU A 45 9.79 -6.76 -13.18
C GLU A 45 10.56 -8.08 -13.22
N ALA A 46 9.96 -9.15 -12.78
CA ALA A 46 10.54 -10.48 -12.86
C ALA A 46 9.48 -11.57 -12.75
N GLY A 47 9.66 -12.66 -13.49
CA GLY A 47 8.89 -13.88 -13.33
C GLY A 47 7.38 -13.75 -13.49
N GLY A 48 6.89 -12.76 -14.24
CA GLY A 48 5.45 -12.49 -14.39
C GLY A 48 4.87 -11.65 -13.25
N ALA A 49 5.73 -11.01 -12.46
CA ALA A 49 5.36 -10.04 -11.44
C ALA A 49 5.84 -8.64 -11.83
N LEU A 50 5.05 -7.63 -11.50
CA LEU A 50 5.45 -6.23 -11.45
C LEU A 50 5.33 -5.76 -10.01
N LEU A 51 6.45 -5.36 -9.44
CA LEU A 51 6.55 -4.85 -8.07
C LEU A 51 6.86 -3.35 -8.12
N LEU A 52 6.11 -2.59 -7.32
CA LEU A 52 6.31 -1.16 -7.16
C LEU A 52 6.74 -0.89 -5.72
N PHE A 53 7.82 -0.15 -5.54
CA PHE A 53 8.36 0.19 -4.22
C PHE A 53 8.31 1.69 -4.02
N ARG A 54 7.74 2.12 -2.90
CA ARG A 54 7.61 3.51 -2.47
C ARG A 54 8.45 3.72 -1.23
N GLU A 55 9.24 4.78 -1.21
CA GLU A 55 10.01 5.13 -0.02
C GLU A 55 9.10 5.66 1.09
N ARG A 56 9.34 5.17 2.31
CA ARG A 56 8.65 5.62 3.54
C ARG A 56 9.65 5.62 4.69
N GLY A 57 10.42 6.70 4.81
CA GLY A 57 11.44 6.82 5.83
C GLY A 57 12.50 5.71 5.73
N ASP A 58 12.54 4.83 6.70
CA ASP A 58 13.53 3.74 6.84
C ASP A 58 13.16 2.44 6.11
N HIS A 59 11.98 2.37 5.49
CA HIS A 59 11.49 1.17 4.82
C HIS A 59 10.92 1.46 3.43
N LEU A 60 10.63 0.39 2.69
CA LEU A 60 9.95 0.42 1.41
C LEU A 60 8.54 -0.18 1.56
N VAL A 61 7.53 0.51 1.07
CA VAL A 61 6.19 -0.05 0.93
C VAL A 61 6.07 -0.61 -0.47
N MET A 62 5.82 -1.92 -0.55
CA MET A 62 5.69 -2.63 -1.82
C MET A 62 4.22 -2.85 -2.17
N THR A 63 3.86 -2.50 -3.39
CA THR A 63 2.64 -2.97 -4.05
C THR A 63 3.01 -3.83 -5.25
N PHE A 64 2.08 -4.69 -5.68
CA PHE A 64 2.40 -5.69 -6.69
C PHE A 64 1.25 -5.96 -7.65
N TYR A 65 1.63 -6.49 -8.81
CA TYR A 65 0.77 -7.20 -9.75
C TYR A 65 1.39 -8.57 -10.01
N LEU A 66 0.63 -9.63 -9.75
CA LEU A 66 1.06 -11.01 -9.96
C LEU A 66 0.16 -11.66 -11.01
N HIS A 67 0.73 -12.02 -12.15
CA HIS A 67 0.04 -12.83 -13.15
C HIS A 67 -0.17 -14.26 -12.62
N PRO A 68 -1.14 -15.00 -13.15
CA PRO A 68 -1.23 -16.43 -12.90
C PRO A 68 0.12 -17.11 -13.19
N ASN A 69 0.57 -17.95 -12.26
CA ASN A 69 1.88 -18.62 -12.33
C ASN A 69 3.11 -17.70 -12.25
N ALA A 70 2.96 -16.46 -11.78
CA ALA A 70 4.10 -15.61 -11.50
C ALA A 70 5.02 -16.27 -10.47
N VAL A 71 6.32 -16.17 -10.70
CA VAL A 71 7.35 -16.58 -9.74
C VAL A 71 7.95 -15.30 -9.17
N LEU A 72 7.68 -15.08 -7.89
CA LEU A 72 8.17 -13.89 -7.19
C LEU A 72 9.68 -13.94 -7.02
N SER A 73 10.32 -12.85 -7.34
CA SER A 73 11.69 -12.55 -6.92
C SER A 73 11.77 -11.10 -6.47
N LEU A 74 12.61 -10.84 -5.48
CA LEU A 74 12.82 -9.50 -4.96
C LEU A 74 14.15 -8.94 -5.47
N PRO A 75 14.20 -7.65 -5.75
CA PRO A 75 15.48 -6.99 -5.97
C PRO A 75 16.28 -6.92 -4.66
N GLU A 76 17.58 -6.88 -4.77
CA GLU A 76 18.43 -6.60 -3.60
C GLU A 76 18.12 -5.21 -3.05
N THR A 77 17.98 -5.13 -1.73
CA THR A 77 17.77 -3.89 -0.98
C THR A 77 18.28 -4.05 0.46
N ASP A 78 18.82 -2.99 0.99
CA ASP A 78 19.28 -2.88 2.38
C ASP A 78 18.18 -2.40 3.34
N ARG A 79 17.01 -2.04 2.79
CA ARG A 79 15.86 -1.55 3.58
C ARG A 79 14.83 -2.65 3.80
N PRO A 80 14.17 -2.64 4.96
CA PRO A 80 12.99 -3.47 5.17
C PRO A 80 11.93 -3.22 4.11
N VAL A 81 11.25 -4.28 3.65
CA VAL A 81 10.14 -4.18 2.71
C VAL A 81 8.86 -4.60 3.41
N VAL A 82 7.84 -3.75 3.33
CA VAL A 82 6.50 -4.01 3.88
C VAL A 82 5.51 -4.12 2.73
N THR A 83 4.64 -5.11 2.79
CA THR A 83 3.54 -5.26 1.84
C THR A 83 2.26 -5.69 2.55
N GLU A 84 1.13 -5.32 2.01
CA GLU A 84 -0.17 -5.77 2.48
C GLU A 84 -0.75 -6.78 1.50
N LEU A 85 -1.22 -7.91 2.01
CA LEU A 85 -1.99 -8.89 1.25
C LEU A 85 -3.46 -8.70 1.61
N SER A 86 -4.23 -8.13 0.70
CA SER A 86 -5.66 -7.93 0.89
C SER A 86 -6.46 -8.62 -0.22
N CYS A 87 -7.50 -9.34 0.15
CA CYS A 87 -8.35 -10.04 -0.81
C CYS A 87 -9.83 -10.03 -0.38
N ARG A 88 -10.68 -10.26 -1.34
CA ARG A 88 -12.07 -10.65 -1.06
C ARG A 88 -12.10 -12.16 -0.78
N ALA A 89 -13.12 -12.61 -0.08
CA ALA A 89 -13.28 -14.04 0.27
C ALA A 89 -13.19 -14.98 -0.95
N LYS A 90 -13.68 -14.55 -2.11
CA LYS A 90 -13.62 -15.34 -3.36
C LYS A 90 -12.21 -15.48 -3.95
N ASP A 91 -11.28 -14.64 -3.56
CA ASP A 91 -9.90 -14.61 -4.06
C ASP A 91 -8.91 -15.15 -3.02
N ALA A 92 -9.43 -15.77 -1.94
CA ALA A 92 -8.65 -16.20 -0.77
C ALA A 92 -7.55 -17.21 -1.13
N ASP A 93 -7.87 -18.21 -1.96
CA ASP A 93 -6.91 -19.26 -2.34
C ASP A 93 -5.75 -18.70 -3.17
N ALA A 94 -6.06 -17.81 -4.11
CA ALA A 94 -5.03 -17.16 -4.93
C ALA A 94 -4.13 -16.26 -4.07
N MET A 95 -4.70 -15.58 -3.06
CA MET A 95 -3.93 -14.76 -2.13
C MET A 95 -3.12 -15.61 -1.15
N ALA A 96 -3.60 -16.78 -0.76
CA ALA A 96 -2.85 -17.73 0.07
C ALA A 96 -1.58 -18.19 -0.66
N ASN A 97 -1.68 -18.56 -1.94
CA ASN A 97 -0.52 -18.91 -2.77
C ASN A 97 0.50 -17.76 -2.89
N ALA A 98 0.02 -16.52 -3.01
CA ALA A 98 0.89 -15.34 -2.99
C ALA A 98 1.59 -15.20 -1.64
N ALA A 99 0.86 -15.38 -0.53
CA ALA A 99 1.43 -15.33 0.81
C ALA A 99 2.53 -16.38 1.03
N GLU A 100 2.35 -17.61 0.53
CA GLU A 100 3.36 -18.65 0.58
C GLU A 100 4.64 -18.25 -0.17
N GLN A 101 4.52 -17.65 -1.34
CA GLN A 101 5.67 -17.15 -2.09
C GLN A 101 6.40 -16.03 -1.32
N PHE A 102 5.66 -15.09 -0.70
CA PHE A 102 6.27 -14.06 0.13
C PHE A 102 6.97 -14.65 1.36
N CYS A 103 6.37 -15.63 2.02
CA CYS A 103 7.01 -16.33 3.13
C CYS A 103 8.30 -17.04 2.70
N ALA A 104 8.32 -17.69 1.54
CA ALA A 104 9.52 -18.33 0.99
C ALA A 104 10.65 -17.32 0.69
N LEU A 105 10.31 -16.05 0.42
CA LEU A 105 11.24 -14.94 0.24
C LEU A 105 11.65 -14.26 1.57
N GLY A 106 11.23 -14.81 2.72
CA GLY A 106 11.61 -14.31 4.04
C GLY A 106 10.66 -13.30 4.66
N PHE A 107 9.50 -13.01 4.04
CA PHE A 107 8.48 -12.19 4.68
C PHE A 107 7.85 -12.93 5.86
N ARG A 108 7.47 -12.17 6.86
CA ARG A 108 6.73 -12.66 8.03
C ARG A 108 5.46 -11.86 8.22
N GLU A 109 4.37 -12.54 8.56
CA GLU A 109 3.14 -11.86 8.95
C GLU A 109 3.38 -11.10 10.28
N VAL A 110 3.15 -9.80 10.27
CA VAL A 110 3.29 -8.95 11.46
C VAL A 110 1.94 -8.45 11.97
N LEU A 111 0.92 -8.48 11.11
CA LEU A 111 -0.43 -8.06 11.47
C LEU A 111 -1.46 -8.72 10.55
N ARG A 112 -2.54 -9.22 11.13
CA ARG A 112 -3.72 -9.69 10.40
C ARG A 112 -4.95 -8.89 10.78
N ARG A 113 -5.67 -8.37 9.78
CA ARG A 113 -6.89 -7.61 9.94
C ARG A 113 -8.04 -8.24 9.18
N THR A 114 -9.23 -8.25 9.77
CA THR A 114 -10.47 -8.60 9.07
C THR A 114 -11.31 -7.35 8.91
N ARG A 115 -11.53 -6.92 7.67
CA ARG A 115 -12.43 -5.81 7.37
C ARG A 115 -13.86 -6.33 7.34
N ARG A 116 -14.69 -5.80 8.22
CA ARG A 116 -16.15 -6.05 8.22
C ARG A 116 -16.85 -4.81 7.69
N THR A 117 -17.79 -5.02 6.76
CA THR A 117 -18.67 -3.96 6.27
C THR A 117 -20.04 -4.16 6.86
N ARG A 118 -20.65 -3.09 7.35
CA ARG A 118 -22.04 -3.06 7.78
C ARG A 118 -22.86 -2.35 6.71
N LYS A 119 -24.07 -2.82 6.46
CA LYS A 119 -25.01 -2.07 5.62
C LYS A 119 -25.30 -0.72 6.29
N PRO A 120 -25.39 0.37 5.52
CA PRO A 120 -25.84 1.65 6.06
C PRO A 120 -27.24 1.45 6.66
N GLU A 121 -27.36 1.63 7.95
CA GLU A 121 -28.65 1.76 8.61
C GLU A 121 -28.71 3.21 9.09
N ALA A 122 -29.88 3.83 8.93
CA ALA A 122 -30.10 5.16 9.45
C ALA A 122 -30.12 5.08 10.99
N PHE A 123 -28.95 5.23 11.60
CA PHE A 123 -28.88 5.48 13.04
C PHE A 123 -28.84 6.99 13.25
N PRO A 124 -29.65 7.51 14.15
CA PRO A 124 -29.36 8.82 14.71
C PRO A 124 -28.07 8.69 15.51
N VAL A 125 -26.95 9.00 14.90
CA VAL A 125 -25.66 9.07 15.60
C VAL A 125 -25.54 10.49 16.15
N GLU A 126 -25.84 10.65 17.41
CA GLU A 126 -25.35 11.80 18.14
C GLU A 126 -23.83 11.63 18.27
N THR A 127 -23.08 12.34 17.46
CA THR A 127 -21.62 12.37 17.58
C THR A 127 -21.19 13.62 18.31
N THR A 128 -20.33 13.46 19.27
CA THR A 128 -19.60 14.56 19.91
C THR A 128 -18.31 14.89 19.15
N ALA A 129 -18.03 14.16 18.07
CA ALA A 129 -16.86 14.42 17.25
C ALA A 129 -16.99 15.77 16.56
N VAL A 130 -15.94 16.56 16.61
CA VAL A 130 -15.81 17.82 15.93
C VAL A 130 -14.77 17.68 14.81
N PRO A 131 -14.88 18.42 13.71
CA PRO A 131 -13.83 18.46 12.70
C PRO A 131 -12.52 18.92 13.32
N ALA A 132 -11.43 18.22 12.98
CA ALA A 132 -10.10 18.64 13.36
C ALA A 132 -9.71 19.92 12.59
N LYS A 133 -8.84 20.72 13.20
CA LYS A 133 -8.39 22.01 12.69
C LYS A 133 -6.86 22.02 12.54
N PRO A 134 -6.28 22.96 11.78
CA PRO A 134 -4.83 23.06 11.62
C PRO A 134 -4.04 23.13 12.93
N GLU A 135 -4.59 23.76 13.97
CA GLU A 135 -3.97 23.85 15.30
C GLU A 135 -3.88 22.50 16.04
N ASP A 136 -4.69 21.52 15.65
CA ASP A 136 -4.70 20.17 16.26
C ASP A 136 -3.58 19.27 15.72
N PHE A 137 -2.79 19.76 14.75
CA PHE A 137 -1.76 18.97 14.05
C PHE A 137 -0.81 18.23 14.99
N GLU A 138 -0.25 18.94 15.97
CA GLU A 138 0.74 18.36 16.89
C GLU A 138 0.13 17.26 17.77
N ASP A 139 -1.09 17.47 18.27
CA ASP A 139 -1.78 16.50 19.11
C ASP A 139 -2.20 15.26 18.32
N ILE A 140 -2.70 15.45 17.08
CA ILE A 140 -3.05 14.34 16.21
C ILE A 140 -1.80 13.57 15.79
N SER A 141 -0.72 14.25 15.43
CA SER A 141 0.55 13.63 15.05
C SER A 141 1.11 12.79 16.18
N ARG A 142 1.11 13.33 17.40
CA ARG A 142 1.53 12.61 18.62
C ARG A 142 0.65 11.39 18.87
N PHE A 143 -0.66 11.53 18.85
CA PHE A 143 -1.60 10.43 19.03
C PHE A 143 -1.36 9.31 18.02
N LEU A 144 -1.20 9.66 16.74
CA LEU A 144 -0.94 8.68 15.68
C LEU A 144 0.38 7.92 15.92
N SER A 145 1.46 8.62 16.28
CA SER A 145 2.77 8.03 16.52
C SER A 145 2.82 7.14 17.77
N GLU A 146 2.05 7.47 18.79
CA GLU A 146 1.98 6.70 20.05
C GLU A 146 1.12 5.43 19.91
N HIS A 147 0.07 5.45 19.08
CA HIS A 147 -0.93 4.39 19.04
C HIS A 147 -0.86 3.52 17.77
N PHE A 148 -0.11 3.92 16.77
CA PHE A 148 0.02 3.17 15.51
C PHE A 148 1.48 2.95 15.13
N SER A 149 1.77 1.75 14.67
CA SER A 149 3.10 1.45 14.12
C SER A 149 3.23 2.01 12.70
N ALA A 150 4.33 2.68 12.41
CA ALA A 150 4.66 3.16 11.06
C ALA A 150 4.67 2.02 10.02
N LEU A 151 5.08 0.80 10.44
CA LEU A 151 5.13 -0.36 9.55
C LEU A 151 3.75 -0.95 9.23
N THR A 152 2.77 -0.83 10.15
CA THR A 152 1.47 -1.50 10.04
C THR A 152 0.29 -0.56 9.96
N GLY A 153 0.49 0.72 10.24
CA GLY A 153 -0.55 1.73 10.37
C GLY A 153 -0.85 2.53 9.10
N CYS A 154 0.01 2.49 8.10
CA CYS A 154 -0.07 3.39 6.94
C CYS A 154 -0.27 4.85 7.39
N LEU A 155 0.53 5.29 8.35
CA LEU A 155 0.41 6.62 8.90
C LEU A 155 0.58 7.69 7.81
N PRO A 156 -0.22 8.77 7.84
CA PRO A 156 0.00 9.90 6.96
C PRO A 156 1.38 10.51 7.23
N THR A 157 2.01 11.03 6.22
CA THR A 157 3.19 11.88 6.41
C THR A 157 2.77 13.19 7.10
N ALA A 158 3.74 13.93 7.63
CA ALA A 158 3.45 15.22 8.23
C ALA A 158 2.78 16.19 7.23
N ASP A 159 3.17 16.12 5.96
CA ASP A 159 2.60 16.96 4.90
C ASP A 159 1.20 16.50 4.52
N ASP A 160 0.95 15.18 4.38
CA ASP A 160 -0.40 14.65 4.19
C ASP A 160 -1.35 15.09 5.33
N LEU A 161 -0.85 15.06 6.57
CA LEU A 161 -1.66 15.45 7.72
C LEU A 161 -1.98 16.95 7.71
N ARG A 162 -1.01 17.81 7.39
CA ARG A 162 -1.23 19.25 7.26
C ARG A 162 -2.20 19.59 6.13
N GLU A 163 -2.07 18.93 4.97
CA GLU A 163 -2.97 19.11 3.84
C GLU A 163 -4.42 18.72 4.18
N ASN A 164 -4.60 17.64 4.94
CA ASN A 164 -5.93 17.17 5.36
C ASN A 164 -6.56 18.03 6.46
N LEU A 165 -5.79 18.84 7.17
CA LEU A 165 -6.26 19.77 8.20
C LEU A 165 -6.48 21.20 7.70
N ALA A 166 -6.06 21.53 6.48
CA ALA A 166 -6.21 22.84 5.87
C ALA A 166 -7.61 23.02 5.28
#